data_1f01ad1bbf12ab5e419931ba987fbdab
#
_entry.id   1f01ad1bbf12ab5e419931ba987fbdab
#
_cell.length_a   1.000
_cell.length_b   1.000
_cell.length_c   1.000
_cell.angle_alpha   90.00
_cell.angle_beta   90.00
_cell.angle_gamma   90.00
#
_symmetry.space_group_name_H-M   'P 1'
#
loop_
_entity.id
_entity.type
_entity.pdbx_description
1 polymer ?
#
loop_
_entity_poly.entity_id
_entity_poly.type
_entity_poly.pdbx_seq_one_letter_code
_entity_poly.pdbx_strand_id
1 'polypeptide(L)'
;MRKISIIFICLVIVFSFVACTNNVEFTETENNTIVTTDGTEYTFVGYEGRVWCFGEREFIGHVKGEKKNFVHLTNEIKTGMYSVEGSQDVLVRYFPDNEFAAMYVKSELLKTEVALDNCIRFEFVKGLLYNGDETTISKNGITECEEFLNEIKSGQTAKDAGLYDLVKQPNGMLENCYVYGYVCGVIQEDLNVVIPLQVMSFDDKAYSIRINDIDYVLTQEWIDKLINN
;
A
#
# COMPACT_ATOMS: atom_id res chain seq x y z
N MET A 1 -6.69 -55.95 17.40
CA MET A 1 -6.62 -54.54 17.81
C MET A 1 -5.27 -53.86 17.52
N ARG A 2 -4.12 -54.51 17.66
CA ARG A 2 -2.80 -53.88 17.38
C ARG A 2 -2.58 -53.43 15.92
N LYS A 3 -3.13 -54.12 14.91
CA LYS A 3 -2.92 -53.78 13.48
C LYS A 3 -3.69 -52.51 13.03
N ILE A 4 -4.83 -52.24 13.64
CA ILE A 4 -5.66 -51.06 13.35
C ILE A 4 -4.96 -49.78 13.86
N SER A 5 -4.33 -49.86 15.04
CA SER A 5 -3.59 -48.70 15.61
C SER A 5 -2.38 -48.28 14.74
N ILE A 6 -1.68 -49.24 14.13
CA ILE A 6 -0.51 -48.95 13.29
C ILE A 6 -0.96 -48.23 12.00
N ILE A 7 -2.07 -48.68 11.38
CA ILE A 7 -2.61 -48.02 10.17
C ILE A 7 -3.05 -46.59 10.47
N PHE A 8 -3.68 -46.37 11.63
CA PHE A 8 -4.13 -45.03 12.03
C PHE A 8 -2.96 -44.07 12.29
N ILE A 9 -1.90 -44.57 12.93
CA ILE A 9 -0.66 -43.78 13.15
C ILE A 9 0.05 -43.48 11.83
N CYS A 10 0.13 -44.40 10.90
CA CYS A 10 0.68 -44.16 9.58
C CYS A 10 -0.16 -43.14 8.77
N LEU A 11 -1.49 -43.22 8.87
CA LEU A 11 -2.37 -42.22 8.21
C LEU A 11 -2.20 -40.83 8.80
N VAL A 12 -2.12 -40.70 10.14
CA VAL A 12 -1.87 -39.41 10.78
C VAL A 12 -0.50 -38.84 10.42
N ILE A 13 0.55 -39.68 10.31
CA ILE A 13 1.86 -39.24 9.88
C ILE A 13 1.85 -38.82 8.41
N VAL A 14 1.17 -39.52 7.51
CA VAL A 14 1.04 -39.16 6.11
C VAL A 14 0.28 -37.83 5.95
N PHE A 15 -0.81 -37.63 6.72
CA PHE A 15 -1.53 -36.34 6.73
C PHE A 15 -0.70 -35.22 7.36
N SER A 16 0.18 -35.50 8.33
CA SER A 16 1.08 -34.50 8.91
C SER A 16 2.18 -34.06 7.93
N PHE A 17 2.59 -34.93 7.00
CA PHE A 17 3.54 -34.57 5.95
C PHE A 17 2.90 -33.85 4.75
N VAL A 18 1.58 -33.96 4.55
CA VAL A 18 0.85 -33.19 3.52
C VAL A 18 0.58 -31.75 3.97
N ALA A 19 0.71 -31.47 5.28
CA ALA A 19 0.71 -30.10 5.82
C ALA A 19 2.08 -29.41 5.70
N CYS A 20 3.02 -29.91 4.89
CA CYS A 20 4.10 -29.08 4.39
C CYS A 20 3.47 -27.99 3.53
N THR A 21 3.32 -26.81 4.08
CA THR A 21 3.05 -25.60 3.33
C THR A 21 3.96 -25.61 2.10
N ASN A 22 3.39 -25.81 0.93
CA ASN A 22 4.12 -25.64 -0.33
C ASN A 22 4.47 -24.16 -0.40
N ASN A 23 5.63 -23.80 0.17
CA ASN A 23 6.15 -22.44 0.05
C ASN A 23 6.36 -22.17 -1.44
N VAL A 24 5.58 -21.24 -1.97
CA VAL A 24 5.71 -20.82 -3.36
C VAL A 24 7.03 -20.07 -3.51
N GLU A 25 7.81 -20.41 -4.52
CA GLU A 25 8.99 -19.63 -4.88
C GLU A 25 8.60 -18.60 -5.95
N PHE A 26 8.90 -17.36 -5.67
CA PHE A 26 8.68 -16.23 -6.56
C PHE A 26 9.99 -15.79 -7.19
N THR A 27 9.99 -15.45 -8.47
CA THR A 27 11.15 -14.89 -9.18
C THR A 27 10.82 -13.47 -9.60
N GLU A 28 11.65 -12.52 -9.21
CA GLU A 28 11.53 -11.11 -9.63
C GLU A 28 12.05 -10.95 -11.06
N THR A 29 11.33 -10.16 -11.87
CA THR A 29 11.69 -9.85 -13.26
C THR A 29 12.12 -8.37 -13.39
N GLU A 30 12.70 -8.00 -14.55
CA GLU A 30 13.18 -6.64 -14.79
C GLU A 30 12.09 -5.57 -14.83
N ASN A 31 10.82 -5.97 -14.97
CA ASN A 31 9.68 -5.05 -15.13
C ASN A 31 8.87 -4.84 -13.83
N ASN A 32 9.48 -4.95 -12.67
CA ASN A 32 8.78 -4.88 -11.39
C ASN A 32 7.62 -5.89 -11.28
N THR A 33 7.71 -7.01 -11.96
CA THR A 33 6.80 -8.13 -11.83
C THR A 33 7.47 -9.27 -11.08
N ILE A 34 6.66 -10.08 -10.43
CA ILE A 34 7.10 -11.33 -9.83
C ILE A 34 6.33 -12.49 -10.48
N VAL A 35 7.01 -13.61 -10.66
CA VAL A 35 6.45 -14.79 -11.32
C VAL A 35 6.60 -15.99 -10.39
N THR A 36 5.55 -16.76 -10.24
CA THR A 36 5.55 -18.03 -9.51
C THR A 36 6.09 -19.16 -10.38
N THR A 37 6.42 -20.29 -9.77
CA THR A 37 6.94 -21.48 -10.50
C THR A 37 5.95 -22.07 -11.49
N ASP A 38 4.65 -21.84 -11.33
CA ASP A 38 3.60 -22.26 -12.27
C ASP A 38 3.35 -21.24 -13.40
N GLY A 39 4.10 -20.12 -13.41
CA GLY A 39 4.02 -19.09 -14.44
C GLY A 39 2.98 -18.00 -14.16
N THR A 40 2.35 -17.97 -13.00
CA THR A 40 1.45 -16.86 -12.63
C THR A 40 2.25 -15.59 -12.41
N GLU A 41 1.88 -14.52 -13.08
CA GLU A 41 2.54 -13.22 -13.00
C GLU A 41 1.77 -12.25 -12.09
N TYR A 42 2.54 -11.45 -11.33
CA TYR A 42 2.02 -10.40 -10.47
C TYR A 42 2.74 -9.09 -10.76
N THR A 43 1.97 -8.05 -11.01
CA THR A 43 2.47 -6.70 -11.26
C THR A 43 2.55 -5.91 -9.97
N PHE A 44 3.67 -5.23 -9.74
CA PHE A 44 3.81 -4.27 -8.67
C PHE A 44 2.86 -3.09 -8.87
N VAL A 45 2.05 -2.78 -7.86
CA VAL A 45 1.06 -1.70 -7.92
C VAL A 45 1.36 -0.55 -6.95
N GLY A 46 2.35 -0.70 -6.11
CA GLY A 46 2.79 0.33 -5.18
C GLY A 46 3.33 -0.23 -3.89
N TYR A 47 3.87 0.63 -3.05
CA TYR A 47 4.23 0.26 -1.69
C TYR A 47 3.00 0.35 -0.80
N GLU A 48 2.89 -0.57 0.15
CA GLU A 48 1.90 -0.51 1.20
C GLU A 48 2.12 0.80 1.98
N GLY A 49 1.56 1.86 1.44
CA GLY A 49 1.26 3.02 2.26
C GLY A 49 0.14 2.59 3.19
N ARG A 50 0.14 3.07 4.41
CA ARG A 50 -0.72 2.77 5.55
C ARG A 50 -2.24 2.63 5.27
N VAL A 51 -2.67 2.67 4.03
CA VAL A 51 -4.07 2.73 3.56
C VAL A 51 -4.58 1.43 2.92
N TRP A 52 -3.72 0.44 2.61
CA TRP A 52 -4.06 -0.53 1.58
C TRP A 52 -4.40 -1.93 2.03
N CYS A 53 -3.89 -2.38 3.14
CA CYS A 53 -4.04 -3.76 3.55
C CYS A 53 -4.88 -3.88 4.80
N PHE A 54 -6.17 -3.94 4.60
CA PHE A 54 -7.09 -4.44 5.60
C PHE A 54 -7.19 -5.95 5.42
N GLY A 55 -6.93 -6.72 6.48
CA GLY A 55 -7.18 -8.13 6.50
C GLY A 55 -6.03 -8.98 7.04
N GLU A 56 -6.35 -10.22 7.35
CA GLU A 56 -5.40 -11.22 7.80
C GLU A 56 -4.43 -11.57 6.68
N ARG A 57 -3.15 -11.77 7.03
CA ARG A 57 -2.07 -12.09 6.09
C ARG A 57 -1.55 -13.46 6.38
N GLU A 58 -1.52 -14.29 5.35
CA GLU A 58 -0.97 -15.61 5.42
C GLU A 58 0.33 -15.68 4.60
N PHE A 59 1.42 -16.13 5.25
CA PHE A 59 2.69 -16.33 4.57
C PHE A 59 2.57 -17.44 3.53
N ILE A 60 2.93 -17.14 2.27
CA ILE A 60 2.82 -18.08 1.15
C ILE A 60 4.17 -18.46 0.53
N GLY A 61 5.23 -17.67 0.72
CA GLY A 61 6.51 -18.02 0.12
C GLY A 61 7.58 -16.93 0.17
N HIS A 62 8.66 -17.18 -0.56
CA HIS A 62 9.83 -16.30 -0.64
C HIS A 62 10.15 -15.92 -2.08
N VAL A 63 10.72 -14.72 -2.23
CA VAL A 63 11.33 -14.32 -3.50
C VAL A 63 12.73 -14.94 -3.59
N LYS A 64 13.08 -15.48 -4.75
CA LYS A 64 14.36 -16.13 -5.02
C LYS A 64 15.51 -15.15 -4.79
N GLY A 65 16.49 -15.61 -4.00
CA GLY A 65 17.67 -14.82 -3.65
C GLY A 65 17.51 -13.97 -2.38
N GLU A 66 16.34 -13.86 -1.78
CA GLU A 66 16.16 -13.17 -0.50
C GLU A 66 16.72 -13.97 0.68
N LYS A 67 17.24 -13.24 1.68
CA LYS A 67 17.69 -13.83 2.95
C LYS A 67 16.48 -14.29 3.75
N LYS A 68 16.35 -15.60 3.96
CA LYS A 68 15.17 -16.26 4.57
C LYS A 68 14.93 -15.99 6.06
N ASN A 69 15.80 -15.25 6.76
CA ASN A 69 15.85 -15.23 8.22
C ASN A 69 15.78 -13.82 8.85
N PHE A 70 15.15 -12.86 8.21
CA PHE A 70 14.95 -11.57 8.85
C PHE A 70 13.58 -11.52 9.54
N VAL A 71 13.59 -11.34 10.85
CA VAL A 71 12.40 -11.07 11.66
C VAL A 71 12.34 -9.55 11.85
N HIS A 72 11.28 -8.91 11.42
CA HIS A 72 11.03 -7.52 11.77
C HIS A 72 10.95 -7.39 13.30
N LEU A 73 11.76 -6.52 13.87
CA LEU A 73 11.93 -6.36 15.33
C LEU A 73 10.63 -6.02 16.08
N THR A 74 9.60 -5.58 15.38
CA THR A 74 8.38 -5.07 16.02
C THR A 74 7.17 -6.00 15.96
N ASN A 75 7.09 -6.97 15.01
CA ASN A 75 5.84 -7.74 14.80
C ASN A 75 5.99 -9.21 14.39
N GLU A 76 7.14 -9.83 14.56
CA GLU A 76 7.37 -11.23 14.13
C GLU A 76 7.08 -11.53 12.64
N ILE A 77 6.92 -10.50 11.80
CA ILE A 77 6.64 -10.67 10.37
C ILE A 77 7.93 -11.10 9.68
N LYS A 78 7.88 -12.25 9.03
CA LYS A 78 9.00 -12.78 8.25
C LYS A 78 9.08 -12.07 6.91
N THR A 79 10.30 -11.88 6.39
CA THR A 79 10.51 -11.48 4.99
C THR A 79 9.87 -12.47 4.03
N GLY A 80 9.18 -11.99 3.02
CA GLY A 80 8.59 -12.83 1.98
C GLY A 80 7.23 -12.34 1.51
N MET A 81 6.52 -13.24 0.84
CA MET A 81 5.23 -12.99 0.21
C MET A 81 4.08 -13.48 1.09
N TYR A 82 3.03 -12.68 1.15
CA TYR A 82 1.83 -12.95 1.92
C TYR A 82 0.60 -12.78 1.05
N SER A 83 -0.38 -13.67 1.19
CA SER A 83 -1.74 -13.46 0.69
C SER A 83 -2.50 -12.50 1.61
N VAL A 84 -3.54 -11.87 1.09
CA VAL A 84 -4.43 -10.99 1.85
C VAL A 84 -5.80 -11.66 1.94
N GLU A 85 -6.32 -11.84 3.16
CA GLU A 85 -7.62 -12.49 3.43
C GLU A 85 -7.77 -13.88 2.76
N GLY A 86 -6.67 -14.62 2.65
CA GLY A 86 -6.66 -15.94 2.01
C GLY A 86 -6.74 -15.90 0.47
N SER A 87 -6.88 -14.71 -0.15
CA SER A 87 -6.83 -14.54 -1.60
C SER A 87 -5.39 -14.44 -2.08
N GLN A 88 -5.11 -15.06 -3.23
CA GLN A 88 -3.84 -14.91 -3.95
C GLN A 88 -3.93 -13.91 -5.11
N ASP A 89 -5.01 -13.19 -5.25
CA ASP A 89 -5.16 -12.19 -6.32
C ASP A 89 -4.38 -10.91 -6.01
N VAL A 90 -4.22 -10.61 -4.72
CA VAL A 90 -3.39 -9.52 -4.19
C VAL A 90 -2.39 -10.10 -3.21
N LEU A 91 -1.11 -9.76 -3.41
CA LEU A 91 -0.02 -10.19 -2.55
C LEU A 91 0.69 -9.00 -1.93
N VAL A 92 1.22 -9.21 -0.74
CA VAL A 92 2.06 -8.24 -0.02
C VAL A 92 3.44 -8.84 0.19
N ARG A 93 4.48 -8.11 -0.20
CA ARG A 93 5.87 -8.49 0.02
C ARG A 93 6.50 -7.67 1.12
N TYR A 94 6.99 -8.32 2.16
CA TYR A 94 7.81 -7.70 3.18
C TYR A 94 9.28 -7.87 2.89
N PHE A 95 10.02 -6.76 2.92
CA PHE A 95 11.45 -6.72 2.71
C PHE A 95 12.22 -6.78 4.04
N PRO A 96 13.49 -7.29 4.03
CA PRO A 96 14.29 -7.44 5.26
C PRO A 96 14.56 -6.14 6.01
N ASP A 97 14.79 -5.06 5.28
CA ASP A 97 15.33 -3.80 5.79
C ASP A 97 14.37 -2.62 5.59
N ASN A 98 13.10 -2.89 5.24
CA ASN A 98 12.15 -1.84 4.89
C ASN A 98 10.94 -1.83 5.83
N GLU A 99 10.54 -0.64 6.27
CA GLU A 99 9.32 -0.45 7.04
C GLU A 99 8.05 -0.55 6.17
N PHE A 100 8.23 -0.55 4.84
CA PHE A 100 7.14 -0.57 3.87
C PHE A 100 7.09 -1.92 3.16
N ALA A 101 5.89 -2.42 2.96
CA ALA A 101 5.66 -3.58 2.12
C ALA A 101 5.31 -3.16 0.69
N ALA A 102 5.64 -3.98 -0.29
CA ALA A 102 5.22 -3.81 -1.67
C ALA A 102 3.95 -4.60 -1.94
N MET A 103 3.03 -4.01 -2.69
CA MET A 103 1.82 -4.67 -3.15
C MET A 103 1.97 -5.13 -4.59
N TYR A 104 1.46 -6.31 -4.85
CA TYR A 104 1.41 -6.94 -6.16
C TYR A 104 0.01 -7.45 -6.42
N VAL A 105 -0.45 -7.28 -7.65
CA VAL A 105 -1.74 -7.80 -8.12
C VAL A 105 -1.50 -8.75 -9.28
N LYS A 106 -2.24 -9.84 -9.34
CA LYS A 106 -2.21 -10.77 -10.46
C LYS A 106 -2.36 -10.01 -11.77
N SER A 107 -1.37 -10.11 -12.67
CA SER A 107 -1.28 -9.25 -13.85
C SER A 107 -2.51 -9.37 -14.77
N GLU A 108 -3.08 -10.56 -14.89
CA GLU A 108 -4.27 -10.83 -15.69
C GLU A 108 -5.56 -10.16 -15.17
N LEU A 109 -5.57 -9.75 -13.88
CA LEU A 109 -6.72 -9.11 -13.25
C LEU A 109 -6.68 -7.58 -13.34
N LEU A 110 -5.54 -7.00 -13.70
CA LEU A 110 -5.43 -5.56 -13.90
C LEU A 110 -6.12 -5.14 -15.19
N LYS A 111 -7.10 -4.26 -15.06
CA LYS A 111 -7.89 -3.75 -16.21
C LYS A 111 -7.20 -2.59 -16.93
N THR A 112 -6.28 -1.90 -16.24
CA THR A 112 -5.55 -0.76 -16.77
C THR A 112 -4.18 -0.64 -16.07
N GLU A 113 -3.29 0.15 -16.65
CA GLU A 113 -2.00 0.49 -16.05
C GLU A 113 -2.20 1.28 -14.75
N VAL A 114 -1.35 0.99 -13.74
CA VAL A 114 -1.37 1.70 -12.47
C VAL A 114 -0.65 3.04 -12.62
N ALA A 115 -1.41 4.06 -13.00
CA ALA A 115 -0.94 5.43 -13.21
C ALA A 115 -1.99 6.45 -12.74
N LEU A 116 -1.57 7.62 -12.28
CA LEU A 116 -2.48 8.67 -11.78
C LEU A 116 -3.51 9.10 -12.83
N ASP A 117 -3.12 9.10 -14.10
CA ASP A 117 -3.99 9.51 -15.19
C ASP A 117 -5.10 8.48 -15.50
N ASN A 118 -5.00 7.28 -14.91
CA ASN A 118 -6.00 6.21 -15.01
C ASN A 118 -6.91 6.12 -13.77
N CYS A 119 -6.82 7.07 -12.83
CA CYS A 119 -7.70 7.10 -11.68
C CYS A 119 -9.15 7.35 -12.11
N ILE A 120 -10.06 6.55 -11.56
CA ILE A 120 -11.51 6.69 -11.79
C ILE A 120 -12.16 7.65 -10.80
N ARG A 121 -11.53 7.87 -9.64
CA ARG A 121 -11.89 8.88 -8.63
C ARG A 121 -10.75 9.10 -7.64
N PHE A 122 -10.82 10.19 -6.88
CA PHE A 122 -9.97 10.44 -5.73
C PHE A 122 -10.79 10.47 -4.45
N GLU A 123 -10.28 9.83 -3.40
CA GLU A 123 -10.88 9.79 -2.06
C GLU A 123 -9.88 10.32 -1.04
N PHE A 124 -10.37 11.05 -0.04
CA PHE A 124 -9.51 11.47 1.06
C PHE A 124 -9.62 10.50 2.24
N VAL A 125 -8.48 10.11 2.78
CA VAL A 125 -8.36 9.24 3.94
C VAL A 125 -7.62 10.01 5.03
N LYS A 126 -8.31 10.30 6.12
CA LYS A 126 -7.73 10.94 7.30
C LYS A 126 -7.26 9.88 8.30
N GLY A 127 -6.08 10.09 8.85
CA GLY A 127 -5.55 9.27 9.92
C GLY A 127 -4.32 8.47 9.53
N LEU A 128 -3.60 8.06 10.57
CA LEU A 128 -2.46 7.16 10.47
C LEU A 128 -2.96 5.76 10.82
N LEU A 129 -3.07 4.89 9.85
CA LEU A 129 -3.52 3.50 10.01
C LEU A 129 -2.66 2.64 10.96
N TYR A 130 -1.65 3.24 11.58
CA TYR A 130 -0.66 2.50 12.40
C TYR A 130 -1.18 1.97 13.74
N ASN A 131 -2.28 2.53 14.27
CA ASN A 131 -2.70 2.23 15.64
C ASN A 131 -4.11 1.63 15.75
N GLY A 132 -4.73 1.20 14.66
CA GLY A 132 -6.10 0.69 14.70
C GLY A 132 -7.15 1.78 14.98
N ASP A 133 -6.75 3.05 14.91
CA ASP A 133 -7.67 4.18 15.04
C ASP A 133 -8.60 4.23 13.83
N GLU A 134 -9.85 4.61 14.05
CA GLU A 134 -10.87 4.71 13.01
C GLU A 134 -10.40 5.61 11.86
N THR A 135 -10.19 5.02 10.71
CA THR A 135 -9.89 5.75 9.48
C THR A 135 -11.16 6.41 8.99
N THR A 136 -11.15 7.72 8.86
CA THR A 136 -12.25 8.43 8.23
C THR A 136 -11.97 8.52 6.74
N ILE A 137 -12.78 7.84 5.93
CA ILE A 137 -12.77 7.98 4.47
C ILE A 137 -13.81 9.04 4.11
N SER A 138 -13.44 9.99 3.24
CA SER A 138 -14.41 10.98 2.74
C SER A 138 -15.53 10.26 1.98
N LYS A 139 -16.77 10.63 2.25
CA LYS A 139 -17.95 9.98 1.63
C LYS A 139 -18.12 10.34 0.15
N ASN A 140 -17.58 11.46 -0.27
CA ASN A 140 -17.73 11.99 -1.63
C ASN A 140 -16.34 12.11 -2.26
N GLY A 141 -15.99 11.12 -3.09
CA GLY A 141 -14.78 11.19 -3.89
C GLY A 141 -14.92 12.20 -5.03
N ILE A 142 -13.79 12.72 -5.52
CA ILE A 142 -13.72 13.54 -6.74
C ILE A 142 -13.69 12.60 -7.93
N THR A 143 -14.64 12.77 -8.86
CA THR A 143 -14.72 11.99 -10.12
C THR A 143 -14.11 12.73 -11.30
N GLU A 144 -13.92 14.05 -11.19
CA GLU A 144 -13.29 14.93 -12.18
C GLU A 144 -11.74 14.82 -12.08
N CYS A 145 -11.24 13.59 -12.25
CA CYS A 145 -9.83 13.25 -11.98
C CYS A 145 -8.83 14.05 -12.82
N GLU A 146 -9.11 14.19 -14.12
CA GLU A 146 -8.24 14.93 -15.04
C GLU A 146 -8.18 16.42 -14.68
N GLU A 147 -9.32 17.04 -14.38
CA GLU A 147 -9.39 18.45 -13.97
C GLU A 147 -8.63 18.68 -12.67
N PHE A 148 -8.87 17.81 -11.67
CA PHE A 148 -8.16 17.84 -10.40
C PHE A 148 -6.65 17.76 -10.58
N LEU A 149 -6.14 16.77 -11.31
CA LEU A 149 -4.70 16.59 -11.52
C LEU A 149 -4.07 17.74 -12.30
N ASN A 150 -4.75 18.26 -13.32
CA ASN A 150 -4.27 19.37 -14.13
C ASN A 150 -4.21 20.67 -13.31
N GLU A 151 -5.23 20.96 -12.53
CA GLU A 151 -5.25 22.14 -11.68
C GLU A 151 -4.15 22.06 -10.62
N ILE A 152 -3.99 20.94 -9.94
CA ILE A 152 -2.94 20.75 -8.95
C ILE A 152 -1.55 20.91 -9.58
N LYS A 153 -1.27 20.21 -10.68
CA LYS A 153 0.05 20.25 -11.35
C LYS A 153 0.38 21.61 -11.97
N SER A 154 -0.62 22.40 -12.33
CA SER A 154 -0.45 23.78 -12.83
C SER A 154 -0.41 24.83 -11.73
N GLY A 155 -0.76 24.44 -10.52
CA GLY A 155 -0.79 25.30 -9.35
C GLY A 155 0.60 25.64 -8.79
N GLN A 156 0.60 26.39 -7.72
CA GLN A 156 1.82 26.81 -7.02
C GLN A 156 2.37 25.66 -6.17
N THR A 157 3.70 25.48 -6.14
CA THR A 157 4.32 24.54 -5.21
C THR A 157 4.29 25.09 -3.77
N ALA A 158 4.29 24.21 -2.78
CA ALA A 158 4.37 24.60 -1.37
C ALA A 158 5.64 25.42 -1.06
N LYS A 159 6.73 25.17 -1.78
CA LYS A 159 7.98 25.92 -1.69
C LYS A 159 7.83 27.34 -2.23
N ASP A 160 7.25 27.50 -3.42
CA ASP A 160 7.08 28.81 -4.06
C ASP A 160 6.02 29.65 -3.33
N ALA A 161 5.06 29.00 -2.70
CA ALA A 161 4.07 29.63 -1.82
C ALA A 161 4.64 30.02 -0.44
N GLY A 162 5.87 29.65 -0.13
CA GLY A 162 6.49 29.93 1.16
C GLY A 162 5.90 29.16 2.34
N LEU A 163 5.18 28.05 2.10
CA LEU A 163 4.50 27.30 3.18
C LEU A 163 5.50 26.72 4.20
N TYR A 164 6.68 26.31 3.74
CA TYR A 164 7.72 25.84 4.64
C TYR A 164 8.29 26.95 5.55
N ASP A 165 8.31 28.20 5.06
CA ASP A 165 8.78 29.33 5.88
C ASP A 165 7.76 29.70 6.97
N LEU A 166 6.47 29.43 6.76
CA LEU A 166 5.44 29.66 7.80
C LEU A 166 5.63 28.79 9.03
N VAL A 167 6.19 27.59 8.86
CA VAL A 167 6.33 26.56 9.91
C VAL A 167 7.80 26.36 10.33
N LYS A 168 8.72 27.17 9.81
CA LYS A 168 10.15 27.06 10.06
C LYS A 168 10.54 27.81 11.33
N GLN A 169 11.14 27.07 12.27
CA GLN A 169 11.71 27.64 13.48
C GLN A 169 13.07 28.33 13.22
N PRO A 170 13.53 29.23 14.11
CA PRO A 170 14.85 29.88 13.99
C PRO A 170 16.04 28.93 13.87
N ASN A 171 15.90 27.71 14.41
CA ASN A 171 16.90 26.64 14.32
C ASN A 171 16.82 25.85 13.00
N GLY A 172 15.91 26.22 12.10
CA GLY A 172 15.70 25.58 10.81
C GLY A 172 14.81 24.33 10.83
N MET A 173 14.34 23.88 12.01
CA MET A 173 13.40 22.77 12.12
C MET A 173 12.00 23.21 11.68
N LEU A 174 11.24 22.29 11.10
CA LEU A 174 9.83 22.50 10.80
C LEU A 174 8.99 22.10 12.01
N GLU A 175 8.12 23.00 12.47
CA GLU A 175 7.17 22.73 13.53
C GLU A 175 5.75 22.89 12.97
N ASN A 176 4.82 22.04 13.42
CA ASN A 176 3.45 22.01 12.90
C ASN A 176 3.33 21.71 11.38
N CYS A 177 4.32 20.99 10.82
CA CYS A 177 4.26 20.41 9.48
C CYS A 177 4.19 18.90 9.63
N TYR A 178 3.08 18.31 9.22
CA TYR A 178 2.86 16.87 9.39
C TYR A 178 1.97 16.29 8.29
N VAL A 179 2.01 14.97 8.15
CA VAL A 179 1.12 14.25 7.25
C VAL A 179 -0.29 14.29 7.85
N TYR A 180 -1.19 15.01 7.20
CA TYR A 180 -2.59 15.16 7.59
C TYR A 180 -3.43 13.95 7.19
N GLY A 181 -3.11 13.37 6.05
CA GLY A 181 -3.82 12.22 5.48
C GLY A 181 -3.30 11.90 4.08
N TYR A 182 -4.13 11.20 3.33
CA TYR A 182 -3.82 10.78 1.96
C TYR A 182 -5.00 11.05 1.04
N VAL A 183 -4.71 11.51 -0.17
CA VAL A 183 -5.66 11.47 -1.28
C VAL A 183 -5.34 10.21 -2.08
N CYS A 184 -6.27 9.27 -2.10
CA CYS A 184 -6.12 8.00 -2.77
C CYS A 184 -6.78 8.05 -4.15
N GLY A 185 -5.98 8.01 -5.20
CA GLY A 185 -6.48 7.82 -6.57
C GLY A 185 -6.86 6.36 -6.79
N VAL A 186 -8.14 6.07 -6.92
CA VAL A 186 -8.66 4.73 -7.14
C VAL A 186 -8.49 4.35 -8.60
N ILE A 187 -7.77 3.27 -8.86
CA ILE A 187 -7.55 2.69 -10.21
C ILE A 187 -8.56 1.57 -10.46
N GLN A 188 -8.69 0.66 -9.51
CA GLN A 188 -9.54 -0.52 -9.64
C GLN A 188 -10.15 -0.90 -8.28
N GLU A 189 -11.47 -0.78 -8.16
CA GLU A 189 -12.19 -0.97 -6.90
C GLU A 189 -12.21 -2.41 -6.40
N ASP A 190 -12.52 -3.34 -7.31
CA ASP A 190 -12.69 -4.77 -7.00
C ASP A 190 -11.41 -5.44 -6.46
N LEU A 191 -10.24 -4.86 -6.71
CA LEU A 191 -8.95 -5.29 -6.19
C LEU A 191 -8.32 -4.29 -5.21
N ASN A 192 -9.05 -3.24 -4.86
CA ASN A 192 -8.56 -2.15 -4.00
C ASN A 192 -7.21 -1.56 -4.48
N VAL A 193 -7.02 -1.44 -5.81
CA VAL A 193 -5.82 -0.84 -6.38
C VAL A 193 -5.98 0.68 -6.36
N VAL A 194 -5.17 1.34 -5.53
CA VAL A 194 -5.18 2.79 -5.37
C VAL A 194 -3.76 3.36 -5.39
N ILE A 195 -3.58 4.62 -5.73
CA ILE A 195 -2.32 5.36 -5.62
C ILE A 195 -2.47 6.39 -4.49
N PRO A 196 -1.76 6.25 -3.35
CA PRO A 196 -1.83 7.21 -2.26
C PRO A 196 -0.95 8.42 -2.56
N LEU A 197 -1.54 9.59 -2.43
CA LEU A 197 -0.85 10.87 -2.47
C LEU A 197 -0.87 11.48 -1.08
N GLN A 198 0.29 11.78 -0.53
CA GLN A 198 0.42 12.37 0.79
C GLN A 198 -0.15 13.79 0.83
N VAL A 199 -0.97 14.07 1.83
CA VAL A 199 -1.41 15.43 2.14
C VAL A 199 -0.67 15.93 3.36
N MET A 200 0.05 17.03 3.21
CA MET A 200 0.77 17.70 4.29
C MET A 200 -0.07 18.86 4.83
N SER A 201 -0.11 19.02 6.14
CA SER A 201 -0.64 20.20 6.80
C SER A 201 0.49 21.14 7.20
N PHE A 202 0.26 22.44 7.04
CA PHE A 202 1.13 23.53 7.49
C PHE A 202 0.36 24.40 8.50
N ASP A 203 0.56 24.12 9.79
CA ASP A 203 -0.07 24.81 10.93
C ASP A 203 -1.62 24.82 10.87
N ASP A 204 -2.21 23.76 10.28
CA ASP A 204 -3.66 23.62 10.04
C ASP A 204 -4.30 24.76 9.22
N LYS A 205 -3.48 25.59 8.58
CA LYS A 205 -3.94 26.74 7.80
C LYS A 205 -3.82 26.55 6.30
N ALA A 206 -2.87 25.71 5.87
CA ALA A 206 -2.64 25.41 4.47
C ALA A 206 -2.33 23.92 4.30
N TYR A 207 -2.65 23.39 3.13
CA TYR A 207 -2.39 22.00 2.79
C TYR A 207 -1.69 21.90 1.45
N SER A 208 -0.84 20.88 1.32
CA SER A 208 -0.28 20.47 0.03
C SER A 208 -0.50 19.01 -0.24
N ILE A 209 -0.46 18.64 -1.50
CA ILE A 209 -0.50 17.25 -1.95
C ILE A 209 0.82 16.92 -2.66
N ARG A 210 1.41 15.76 -2.35
CA ARG A 210 2.67 15.32 -2.94
C ARG A 210 2.43 14.45 -4.16
N ILE A 211 2.91 14.91 -5.31
CA ILE A 211 2.89 14.17 -6.59
C ILE A 211 4.32 14.16 -7.14
N ASN A 212 4.90 12.99 -7.38
CA ASN A 212 6.26 12.82 -7.90
C ASN A 212 7.30 13.67 -7.14
N ASP A 213 7.28 13.57 -5.79
CA ASP A 213 8.18 14.29 -4.86
C ASP A 213 8.05 15.83 -4.87
N ILE A 214 7.04 16.37 -5.53
CA ILE A 214 6.70 17.79 -5.50
C ILE A 214 5.44 18.01 -4.67
N ASP A 215 5.54 18.93 -3.70
CA ASP A 215 4.39 19.35 -2.89
C ASP A 215 3.67 20.52 -3.56
N TYR A 216 2.46 20.29 -4.06
CA TYR A 216 1.60 21.31 -4.67
C TYR A 216 0.57 21.81 -3.67
N VAL A 217 0.34 23.12 -3.64
CA VAL A 217 -0.65 23.74 -2.75
C VAL A 217 -2.06 23.28 -3.15
N LEU A 218 -2.83 22.79 -2.17
CA LEU A 218 -4.26 22.54 -2.35
C LEU A 218 -5.01 23.87 -2.24
N THR A 219 -5.85 24.18 -3.24
CA THR A 219 -6.75 25.30 -3.18
C THR A 219 -7.88 25.05 -2.15
N GLN A 220 -8.50 26.13 -1.65
CA GLN A 220 -9.62 26.01 -0.71
C GLN A 220 -10.76 25.17 -1.28
N GLU A 221 -11.00 25.27 -2.58
CA GLU A 221 -12.03 24.50 -3.28
C GLU A 221 -11.77 22.98 -3.15
N TRP A 222 -10.53 22.53 -3.41
CA TRP A 222 -10.19 21.13 -3.29
C TRP A 222 -10.14 20.65 -1.83
N ILE A 223 -9.75 21.53 -0.90
CA ILE A 223 -9.81 21.24 0.54
C ILE A 223 -11.25 20.98 0.95
N ASP A 224 -12.19 21.82 0.51
CA ASP A 224 -13.61 21.66 0.84
C ASP A 224 -14.20 20.40 0.20
N LYS A 225 -13.86 20.10 -1.05
CA LYS A 225 -14.32 18.89 -1.75
C LYS A 225 -13.78 17.59 -1.14
N LEU A 226 -12.51 17.57 -0.73
CA LEU A 226 -11.80 16.36 -0.28
C LEU A 226 -11.86 16.15 1.24
N ILE A 227 -11.67 17.23 2.00
CA ILE A 227 -11.35 17.15 3.44
C ILE A 227 -12.54 17.50 4.31
N ASN A 228 -13.35 18.50 3.90
CA ASN A 228 -14.45 19.04 4.70
C ASN A 228 -15.83 18.43 4.40
N ASN A 229 -15.90 17.45 3.48
CA ASN A 229 -17.17 16.79 3.11
C ASN A 229 -17.36 15.44 3.83
#